data_d8607746e888b94b5e9d1df9162817a0
#
_entry.id   d8607746e888b94b5e9d1df9162817a0
#
_cell.length_a   1.000
_cell.length_b   1.000
_cell.length_c   1.000
_cell.angle_alpha   90.00
_cell.angle_beta   90.00
_cell.angle_gamma   90.00
#
_symmetry.space_group_name_H-M   'P 1'
#
loop_
_entity.id
_entity.type
_entity.pdbx_description
1 polymer ?
#
loop_
_entity_poly.entity_id
_entity_poly.type
_entity_poly.pdbx_seq_one_letter_code
_entity_poly.pdbx_strand_id
1 'polypeptide(L)'
;MAKKHRLIIEFCGGVGQGLALLYALRSPDVQVAGIICRETQSSLASQLIDFAQPGYEIPIVTGAKQPLFSGTIETTISEGVRLLAETTQDEESDLTLVTFDCLTTLALAVARDPLLAHKFTRIVVQGGAIRVSGDVTAIAETNMHGDPEAAALVLAARLPLVLVPLDTTSSFRLKEAQVHTLGSLAQAVGLIDRTTKSDVQFADSARALHAWVAMLAALSPEKMRTEQMKLSVECKSELSRGAILADLRAKPSVGTDTAVCVEVEMAEAERFLQTVLDQGGV
;
A
#
# COMPACT_ATOMS: atom_id res chain seq x y z
N MET A 1 23.21 -11.11 13.73
CA MET A 1 22.74 -10.23 12.63
C MET A 1 21.46 -9.57 13.11
N ALA A 2 21.25 -8.29 12.81
CA ALA A 2 19.97 -7.65 13.11
C ALA A 2 18.85 -8.38 12.35
N LYS A 3 17.67 -8.50 12.98
CA LYS A 3 16.50 -9.14 12.36
C LYS A 3 16.03 -8.25 11.21
N LYS A 4 15.96 -8.79 9.98
CA LYS A 4 15.46 -8.02 8.84
C LYS A 4 13.94 -7.87 8.92
N HIS A 5 13.43 -6.72 8.46
CA HIS A 5 11.99 -6.53 8.24
C HIS A 5 11.55 -7.42 7.07
N ARG A 6 10.65 -8.36 7.33
CA ARG A 6 10.08 -9.21 6.27
C ARG A 6 8.78 -8.59 5.76
N LEU A 7 8.71 -8.35 4.46
CA LEU A 7 7.57 -7.72 3.82
C LEU A 7 6.94 -8.61 2.76
N ILE A 8 5.61 -8.70 2.74
CA ILE A 8 4.85 -8.98 1.53
C ILE A 8 4.31 -7.65 1.03
N ILE A 9 4.44 -7.38 -0.27
CA ILE A 9 4.03 -6.11 -0.86
C ILE A 9 2.97 -6.41 -1.92
N GLU A 10 1.77 -5.85 -1.75
CA GLU A 10 0.74 -5.85 -2.78
C GLU A 10 0.88 -4.58 -3.62
N PHE A 11 1.12 -4.77 -4.93
CA PHE A 11 1.55 -3.75 -5.87
C PHE A 11 0.63 -3.69 -7.09
N CYS A 12 0.03 -2.55 -7.36
CA CYS A 12 -0.87 -2.39 -8.52
C CYS A 12 -0.30 -1.54 -9.66
N GLY A 13 0.98 -1.18 -9.59
CA GLY A 13 1.62 -0.31 -10.57
C GLY A 13 1.58 1.15 -10.15
N GLY A 14 2.15 1.99 -10.97
CA GLY A 14 2.28 3.41 -10.69
C GLY A 14 3.64 3.79 -10.09
N VAL A 15 4.03 5.03 -10.35
CA VAL A 15 5.40 5.50 -10.10
C VAL A 15 5.75 5.47 -8.61
N GLY A 16 4.86 6.02 -7.75
CA GLY A 16 5.12 6.07 -6.32
C GLY A 16 5.27 4.70 -5.68
N GLN A 17 4.42 3.75 -6.08
CA GLN A 17 4.47 2.37 -5.61
C GLN A 17 5.71 1.63 -6.11
N GLY A 18 6.06 1.81 -7.40
CA GLY A 18 7.26 1.20 -7.97
C GLY A 18 8.54 1.70 -7.29
N LEU A 19 8.61 2.99 -6.96
CA LEU A 19 9.73 3.57 -6.23
C LEU A 19 9.76 3.09 -4.77
N ALA A 20 8.61 2.94 -4.11
CA ALA A 20 8.52 2.37 -2.77
C ALA A 20 8.96 0.89 -2.75
N LEU A 21 8.57 0.12 -3.77
CA LEU A 21 9.04 -1.26 -3.96
C LEU A 21 10.54 -1.31 -4.20
N LEU A 22 11.07 -0.45 -5.07
CA LEU A 22 12.50 -0.37 -5.35
C LEU A 22 13.32 -0.09 -4.10
N TYR A 23 12.85 0.81 -3.25
CA TYR A 23 13.49 1.07 -1.95
C TYR A 23 13.53 -0.18 -1.07
N ALA A 24 12.40 -0.87 -0.94
CA ALA A 24 12.33 -2.10 -0.14
C ALA A 24 13.29 -3.17 -0.68
N LEU A 25 13.39 -3.33 -2.01
CA LEU A 25 14.27 -4.29 -2.66
C LEU A 25 15.77 -4.00 -2.45
N ARG A 26 16.14 -2.73 -2.33
CA ARG A 26 17.55 -2.29 -2.14
C ARG A 26 17.95 -2.06 -0.69
N SER A 27 16.98 -2.04 0.23
CA SER A 27 17.27 -1.83 1.64
C SER A 27 17.93 -3.06 2.26
N PRO A 28 19.11 -2.94 2.88
CA PRO A 28 19.83 -4.06 3.48
C PRO A 28 19.09 -4.66 4.68
N ASP A 29 18.23 -3.87 5.34
CA ASP A 29 17.48 -4.26 6.52
C ASP A 29 16.10 -4.85 6.18
N VAL A 30 15.76 -4.95 4.89
CA VAL A 30 14.49 -5.47 4.40
C VAL A 30 14.69 -6.78 3.66
N GLN A 31 13.75 -7.70 3.85
CA GLN A 31 13.58 -8.90 3.05
C GLN A 31 12.17 -8.91 2.46
N VAL A 32 12.07 -8.73 1.15
CA VAL A 32 10.78 -8.89 0.45
C VAL A 32 10.50 -10.37 0.30
N ALA A 33 9.51 -10.87 1.04
CA ALA A 33 9.12 -12.29 1.08
C ALA A 33 8.20 -12.66 -0.09
N GLY A 34 7.59 -11.68 -0.75
CA GLY A 34 6.78 -11.88 -1.94
C GLY A 34 6.14 -10.60 -2.44
N ILE A 35 5.80 -10.58 -3.72
CA ILE A 35 5.08 -9.50 -4.36
C ILE A 35 3.77 -10.05 -4.91
N ILE A 36 2.66 -9.46 -4.48
CA ILE A 36 1.33 -9.74 -5.02
C ILE A 36 0.99 -8.60 -5.98
N CYS A 37 0.62 -8.91 -7.21
CA CYS A 37 0.27 -7.87 -8.17
C CYS A 37 -0.84 -8.33 -9.12
N ARG A 38 -1.37 -7.41 -9.90
CA ARG A 38 -2.24 -7.74 -11.02
C ARG A 38 -1.40 -8.40 -12.12
N GLU A 39 -1.98 -9.32 -12.86
CA GLU A 39 -1.29 -10.03 -13.95
C GLU A 39 -0.58 -9.06 -14.92
N THR A 40 -1.23 -7.94 -15.24
CA THR A 40 -0.68 -6.89 -16.10
C THR A 40 0.55 -6.17 -15.53
N GLN A 41 0.82 -6.32 -14.24
CA GLN A 41 1.92 -5.65 -13.52
C GLN A 41 3.09 -6.60 -13.19
N SER A 42 2.95 -7.89 -13.46
CA SER A 42 3.98 -8.90 -13.16
C SER A 42 5.29 -8.63 -13.88
N SER A 43 5.23 -8.21 -15.14
CA SER A 43 6.42 -7.83 -15.91
C SER A 43 7.15 -6.63 -15.31
N LEU A 44 6.41 -5.62 -14.84
CA LEU A 44 6.98 -4.45 -14.20
C LEU A 44 7.63 -4.82 -12.85
N ALA A 45 6.97 -5.66 -12.05
CA ALA A 45 7.54 -6.16 -10.80
C ALA A 45 8.85 -6.92 -11.04
N SER A 46 8.90 -7.77 -12.08
CA SER A 46 10.12 -8.48 -12.48
C SER A 46 11.24 -7.50 -12.89
N GLN A 47 10.94 -6.49 -13.69
CA GLN A 47 11.92 -5.48 -14.09
C GLN A 47 12.49 -4.71 -12.90
N LEU A 48 11.67 -4.40 -11.89
CA LEU A 48 12.12 -3.72 -10.68
C LEU A 48 13.04 -4.63 -9.84
N ILE A 49 12.74 -5.93 -9.75
CA ILE A 49 13.63 -6.92 -9.09
C ILE A 49 14.95 -7.03 -9.83
N ASP A 50 14.92 -7.16 -11.16
CA ASP A 50 16.12 -7.25 -11.99
C ASP A 50 17.01 -5.99 -11.86
N PHE A 51 16.39 -4.82 -11.79
CA PHE A 51 17.10 -3.56 -11.57
C PHE A 51 17.68 -3.43 -10.16
N ALA A 52 16.93 -3.89 -9.15
CA ALA A 52 17.35 -3.81 -7.74
C ALA A 52 18.43 -4.81 -7.37
N GLN A 53 18.44 -6.00 -7.99
CA GLN A 53 19.36 -7.11 -7.73
C GLN A 53 19.49 -7.47 -6.23
N PRO A 54 18.39 -7.83 -5.56
CA PRO A 54 18.38 -8.06 -4.11
C PRO A 54 19.25 -9.24 -3.64
N GLY A 55 19.71 -10.10 -4.57
CA GLY A 55 20.57 -11.24 -4.25
C GLY A 55 19.84 -12.49 -3.72
N TYR A 56 18.51 -12.48 -3.76
CA TYR A 56 17.65 -13.62 -3.38
C TYR A 56 16.40 -13.67 -4.27
N GLU A 57 15.79 -14.85 -4.36
CA GLU A 57 14.57 -15.04 -5.15
C GLU A 57 13.35 -14.47 -4.42
N ILE A 58 12.47 -13.80 -5.19
CA ILE A 58 11.24 -13.21 -4.69
C ILE A 58 10.08 -13.72 -5.54
N PRO A 59 9.11 -14.43 -4.96
CA PRO A 59 7.94 -14.86 -5.69
C PRO A 59 7.08 -13.66 -6.10
N ILE A 60 6.72 -13.61 -7.39
CA ILE A 60 5.73 -12.67 -7.93
C ILE A 60 4.48 -13.50 -8.24
N VAL A 61 3.37 -13.16 -7.63
CA VAL A 61 2.12 -13.90 -7.78
C VAL A 61 0.95 -12.96 -8.08
N THR A 62 -0.09 -13.51 -8.71
CA THR A 62 -1.28 -12.73 -9.04
C THR A 62 -2.26 -12.68 -7.86
N GLY A 63 -2.72 -11.46 -7.54
CA GLY A 63 -3.79 -11.22 -6.58
C GLY A 63 -5.19 -11.56 -7.12
N ALA A 64 -6.21 -11.12 -6.43
CA ALA A 64 -7.59 -11.25 -6.89
C ALA A 64 -7.82 -10.49 -8.20
N LYS A 65 -8.56 -11.10 -9.13
CA LYS A 65 -8.77 -10.53 -10.47
C LYS A 65 -9.96 -9.57 -10.54
N GLN A 66 -10.92 -9.74 -9.64
CA GLN A 66 -12.19 -9.01 -9.64
C GLN A 66 -12.54 -8.56 -8.22
N PRO A 67 -13.24 -7.42 -8.05
CA PRO A 67 -13.81 -7.02 -6.78
C PRO A 67 -14.76 -8.08 -6.21
N LEU A 68 -14.93 -8.14 -4.89
CA LEU A 68 -15.71 -9.18 -4.19
C LEU A 68 -17.13 -9.37 -4.74
N PHE A 69 -17.80 -8.29 -5.11
CA PHE A 69 -19.17 -8.32 -5.61
C PHE A 69 -19.28 -7.87 -7.08
N SER A 70 -18.33 -8.29 -7.91
CA SER A 70 -18.34 -8.00 -9.36
C SER A 70 -19.44 -8.74 -10.15
N GLY A 71 -20.21 -9.60 -9.50
CA GLY A 71 -21.16 -10.50 -10.15
C GLY A 71 -20.53 -11.74 -10.79
N THR A 72 -19.21 -11.83 -10.78
CA THR A 72 -18.46 -13.00 -11.29
C THR A 72 -17.92 -13.78 -10.09
N ILE A 73 -18.22 -15.07 -10.01
CA ILE A 73 -17.67 -15.93 -8.95
C ILE A 73 -16.28 -16.39 -9.39
N GLU A 74 -15.26 -15.95 -8.67
CA GLU A 74 -13.91 -16.49 -8.83
C GLU A 74 -13.87 -17.92 -8.23
N THR A 75 -13.81 -18.93 -9.10
CA THR A 75 -13.86 -20.35 -8.70
C THR A 75 -12.50 -20.88 -8.24
N THR A 76 -11.42 -20.17 -8.54
CA THR A 76 -10.04 -20.53 -8.17
C THR A 76 -9.49 -19.55 -7.16
N ILE A 77 -8.78 -20.10 -6.16
CA ILE A 77 -8.07 -19.28 -5.18
C ILE A 77 -6.89 -18.63 -5.90
N SER A 78 -6.79 -17.30 -5.83
CA SER A 78 -5.65 -16.60 -6.39
C SER A 78 -4.35 -17.01 -5.71
N GLU A 79 -3.24 -16.96 -6.45
CA GLU A 79 -1.91 -17.28 -5.91
C GLU A 79 -1.53 -16.31 -4.78
N GLY A 80 -1.98 -15.05 -4.84
CA GLY A 80 -1.78 -14.07 -3.78
C GLY A 80 -2.42 -14.47 -2.45
N VAL A 81 -3.65 -15.00 -2.49
CA VAL A 81 -4.31 -15.54 -1.28
C VAL A 81 -3.51 -16.74 -0.73
N ARG A 82 -2.99 -17.59 -1.62
CA ARG A 82 -2.17 -18.73 -1.22
C ARG A 82 -0.84 -18.28 -0.59
N LEU A 83 -0.15 -17.34 -1.22
CA LEU A 83 1.09 -16.77 -0.68
C LEU A 83 0.88 -16.21 0.72
N LEU A 84 -0.19 -15.43 0.95
CA LEU A 84 -0.51 -14.91 2.28
C LEU A 84 -0.67 -16.05 3.30
N ALA A 85 -1.39 -17.12 2.93
CA ALA A 85 -1.63 -18.25 3.80
C ALA A 85 -0.33 -19.01 4.13
N GLU A 86 0.50 -19.31 3.13
CA GLU A 86 1.72 -20.09 3.27
C GLU A 86 2.81 -19.34 4.07
N THR A 87 2.99 -18.04 3.77
CA THR A 87 4.05 -17.26 4.43
C THR A 87 3.75 -16.98 5.90
N THR A 88 2.48 -16.95 6.30
CA THR A 88 2.06 -16.72 7.69
C THR A 88 2.09 -17.98 8.56
N GLN A 89 2.40 -19.13 8.03
CA GLN A 89 2.53 -20.38 8.79
C GLN A 89 3.83 -20.48 9.60
N ASP A 90 4.80 -19.59 9.32
CA ASP A 90 6.06 -19.54 10.08
C ASP A 90 5.86 -18.71 11.35
N GLU A 91 5.75 -19.39 12.50
CA GLU A 91 5.41 -18.78 13.80
C GLU A 91 6.46 -17.76 14.31
N GLU A 92 7.69 -17.80 13.78
CA GLU A 92 8.76 -16.88 14.18
C GLU A 92 8.87 -15.63 13.30
N SER A 93 8.02 -15.50 12.28
CA SER A 93 8.16 -14.43 11.29
C SER A 93 7.58 -13.11 11.74
N ASP A 94 8.44 -12.12 11.85
CA ASP A 94 8.08 -10.69 11.96
C ASP A 94 7.63 -10.19 10.58
N LEU A 95 6.43 -10.62 10.14
CA LEU A 95 5.94 -10.38 8.80
C LEU A 95 5.00 -9.18 8.77
N THR A 96 5.27 -8.24 7.89
CA THR A 96 4.40 -7.09 7.60
C THR A 96 3.86 -7.20 6.18
N LEU A 97 2.55 -7.03 6.01
CA LEU A 97 1.93 -6.80 4.72
C LEU A 97 1.84 -5.30 4.46
N VAL A 98 2.26 -4.87 3.28
CA VAL A 98 2.04 -3.52 2.78
C VAL A 98 1.18 -3.62 1.54
N THR A 99 0.00 -3.03 1.55
CA THR A 99 -0.89 -3.02 0.37
C THR A 99 -1.03 -1.62 -0.21
N PHE A 100 -0.82 -1.53 -1.52
CA PHE A 100 -0.98 -0.35 -2.36
C PHE A 100 -2.13 -0.50 -3.35
N ASP A 101 -2.92 -1.54 -3.24
CA ASP A 101 -4.06 -1.86 -4.11
C ASP A 101 -5.38 -1.97 -3.33
N CYS A 102 -6.45 -2.25 -4.03
CA CYS A 102 -7.73 -2.62 -3.42
C CYS A 102 -7.57 -3.83 -2.51
N LEU A 103 -8.31 -3.88 -1.42
CA LEU A 103 -8.12 -4.89 -0.39
C LEU A 103 -8.72 -6.27 -0.72
N THR A 104 -9.05 -6.53 -1.99
CA THR A 104 -9.74 -7.75 -2.42
C THR A 104 -8.97 -9.02 -2.07
N THR A 105 -7.66 -9.06 -2.35
CA THR A 105 -6.83 -10.24 -2.05
C THR A 105 -6.78 -10.51 -0.54
N LEU A 106 -6.56 -9.47 0.25
CA LEU A 106 -6.54 -9.57 1.71
C LEU A 106 -7.91 -9.96 2.26
N ALA A 107 -9.00 -9.40 1.74
CA ALA A 107 -10.36 -9.75 2.15
C ALA A 107 -10.69 -11.22 1.90
N LEU A 108 -10.31 -11.75 0.73
CA LEU A 108 -10.47 -13.17 0.40
C LEU A 108 -9.61 -14.06 1.31
N ALA A 109 -8.38 -13.64 1.64
CA ALA A 109 -7.51 -14.39 2.54
C ALA A 109 -8.10 -14.45 3.96
N VAL A 110 -8.60 -13.33 4.48
CA VAL A 110 -9.26 -13.24 5.80
C VAL A 110 -10.57 -14.04 5.84
N ALA A 111 -11.40 -13.93 4.79
CA ALA A 111 -12.65 -14.69 4.72
C ALA A 111 -12.41 -16.21 4.73
N ARG A 112 -11.29 -16.65 4.16
CA ARG A 112 -10.90 -18.05 4.12
C ARG A 112 -10.29 -18.53 5.42
N ASP A 113 -9.42 -17.73 6.02
CA ASP A 113 -8.76 -18.03 7.30
C ASP A 113 -8.83 -16.81 8.23
N PRO A 114 -9.83 -16.71 9.08
CA PRO A 114 -9.96 -15.61 10.04
C PRO A 114 -8.77 -15.48 11.01
N LEU A 115 -7.99 -16.55 11.21
CA LEU A 115 -6.79 -16.55 12.06
C LEU A 115 -5.57 -15.99 11.34
N LEU A 116 -5.60 -15.91 10.01
CA LEU A 116 -4.52 -15.36 9.19
C LEU A 116 -4.13 -13.95 9.66
N ALA A 117 -5.11 -13.18 10.07
CA ALA A 117 -4.92 -11.84 10.61
C ALA A 117 -3.93 -11.77 11.78
N HIS A 118 -3.93 -12.78 12.66
CA HIS A 118 -3.07 -12.83 13.85
C HIS A 118 -1.64 -13.27 13.54
N LYS A 119 -1.37 -13.67 12.33
CA LYS A 119 -0.04 -14.11 11.87
C LYS A 119 0.82 -12.96 11.33
N PHE A 120 0.21 -11.80 11.08
CA PHE A 120 0.95 -10.60 10.71
C PHE A 120 1.29 -9.78 11.96
N THR A 121 2.53 -9.32 12.04
CA THR A 121 2.94 -8.32 13.05
C THR A 121 2.24 -7.00 12.78
N ARG A 122 2.06 -6.67 11.49
CA ARG A 122 1.42 -5.44 11.02
C ARG A 122 0.87 -5.61 9.61
N ILE A 123 -0.22 -4.91 9.33
CA ILE A 123 -0.77 -4.73 7.99
C ILE A 123 -0.87 -3.24 7.73
N VAL A 124 -0.09 -2.71 6.81
CA VAL A 124 -0.14 -1.31 6.42
C VAL A 124 -0.96 -1.19 5.15
N VAL A 125 -2.01 -0.41 5.23
CA VAL A 125 -2.95 -0.18 4.13
C VAL A 125 -2.82 1.26 3.66
N GLN A 126 -2.33 1.44 2.44
CA GLN A 126 -2.45 2.72 1.75
C GLN A 126 -3.88 2.89 1.26
N GLY A 127 -4.57 3.89 1.73
CA GLY A 127 -5.92 4.18 1.22
C GLY A 127 -6.78 4.98 2.16
N GLY A 128 -7.87 5.47 1.62
CA GLY A 128 -8.85 6.25 2.33
C GLY A 128 -8.58 7.74 2.36
N ALA A 129 -9.66 8.49 2.57
CA ALA A 129 -9.67 9.93 2.83
C ALA A 129 -10.68 10.16 3.95
N ILE A 130 -10.28 10.84 5.04
CA ILE A 130 -11.10 10.99 6.25
C ILE A 130 -11.53 12.44 6.44
N ARG A 131 -10.57 13.38 6.43
CA ARG A 131 -10.79 14.82 6.62
C ARG A 131 -10.41 15.66 5.39
N VAL A 132 -10.00 14.99 4.31
CA VAL A 132 -9.61 15.60 3.04
C VAL A 132 -10.46 15.06 1.90
N SER A 133 -10.37 15.68 0.74
CA SER A 133 -11.03 15.17 -0.46
C SER A 133 -10.45 13.82 -0.89
N GLY A 134 -11.27 13.00 -1.53
CA GLY A 134 -10.81 11.83 -2.26
C GLY A 134 -10.01 12.20 -3.51
N ASP A 135 -9.51 11.20 -4.19
CA ASP A 135 -8.72 11.34 -5.42
C ASP A 135 -9.38 10.69 -6.64
N VAL A 136 -10.34 9.79 -6.45
CA VAL A 136 -11.15 9.18 -7.52
C VAL A 136 -12.57 9.74 -7.53
N THR A 137 -13.12 10.08 -6.37
CA THR A 137 -14.36 10.85 -6.22
C THR A 137 -14.12 12.02 -5.28
N ALA A 138 -15.13 12.87 -5.08
CA ALA A 138 -15.01 13.98 -4.14
C ALA A 138 -14.64 13.56 -2.71
N ILE A 139 -14.97 12.33 -2.31
CA ILE A 139 -14.79 11.86 -0.92
C ILE A 139 -14.18 10.46 -0.81
N ALA A 140 -13.96 9.74 -1.90
CA ALA A 140 -13.39 8.41 -1.89
C ALA A 140 -11.99 8.38 -2.53
N GLU A 141 -11.10 7.65 -1.87
CA GLU A 141 -9.76 7.33 -2.36
C GLU A 141 -9.82 6.10 -3.26
N THR A 142 -8.90 6.02 -4.22
CA THR A 142 -8.87 5.04 -5.30
C THR A 142 -8.97 3.59 -4.82
N ASN A 143 -8.17 3.16 -3.83
CA ASN A 143 -8.14 1.77 -3.38
C ASN A 143 -9.43 1.38 -2.64
N MET A 144 -9.93 2.27 -1.79
CA MET A 144 -11.18 2.05 -1.07
C MET A 144 -12.39 2.06 -2.02
N HIS A 145 -12.35 2.91 -3.05
CA HIS A 145 -13.41 2.96 -4.06
C HIS A 145 -13.38 1.74 -5.00
N GLY A 146 -12.21 1.18 -5.27
CA GLY A 146 -12.05 0.05 -6.18
C GLY A 146 -12.73 -1.23 -5.70
N ASP A 147 -12.78 -1.49 -4.40
CA ASP A 147 -13.54 -2.57 -3.77
C ASP A 147 -13.97 -2.20 -2.34
N PRO A 148 -15.04 -1.41 -2.19
CA PRO A 148 -15.51 -0.97 -0.87
C PRO A 148 -15.94 -2.12 0.04
N GLU A 149 -16.48 -3.18 -0.52
CA GLU A 149 -16.90 -4.37 0.23
C GLU A 149 -15.70 -5.12 0.82
N ALA A 150 -14.62 -5.25 0.04
CA ALA A 150 -13.37 -5.80 0.54
C ALA A 150 -12.79 -4.92 1.66
N ALA A 151 -12.77 -3.61 1.47
CA ALA A 151 -12.33 -2.67 2.49
C ALA A 151 -13.16 -2.76 3.77
N ALA A 152 -14.49 -2.85 3.66
CA ALA A 152 -15.40 -3.02 4.79
C ALA A 152 -15.13 -4.34 5.54
N LEU A 153 -14.93 -5.44 4.81
CA LEU A 153 -14.62 -6.74 5.39
C LEU A 153 -13.28 -6.71 6.14
N VAL A 154 -12.24 -6.13 5.53
CA VAL A 154 -10.90 -6.03 6.12
C VAL A 154 -10.93 -5.18 7.39
N LEU A 155 -11.59 -4.02 7.38
CA LEU A 155 -11.73 -3.20 8.59
C LEU A 155 -12.51 -3.92 9.70
N ALA A 156 -13.55 -4.67 9.33
CA ALA A 156 -14.35 -5.43 10.31
C ALA A 156 -13.58 -6.60 10.95
N ALA A 157 -12.55 -7.11 10.28
CA ALA A 157 -11.79 -8.29 10.71
C ALA A 157 -10.83 -8.04 11.90
N ARG A 158 -10.72 -6.80 12.38
CA ARG A 158 -9.88 -6.41 13.54
C ARG A 158 -8.42 -6.86 13.43
N LEU A 159 -7.86 -6.66 12.27
CA LEU A 159 -6.47 -6.97 11.96
C LEU A 159 -5.51 -6.02 12.70
N PRO A 160 -4.20 -6.38 12.86
CA PRO A 160 -3.17 -5.45 13.29
C PRO A 160 -2.89 -4.40 12.18
N LEU A 161 -3.93 -3.68 11.78
CA LEU A 161 -3.98 -2.80 10.63
C LEU A 161 -3.64 -1.37 11.01
N VAL A 162 -2.80 -0.74 10.20
CA VAL A 162 -2.57 0.71 10.19
C VAL A 162 -3.02 1.25 8.84
N LEU A 163 -4.05 2.09 8.87
CA LEU A 163 -4.51 2.82 7.69
C LEU A 163 -3.65 4.06 7.49
N VAL A 164 -3.13 4.24 6.28
CA VAL A 164 -2.41 5.44 5.86
C VAL A 164 -3.26 6.18 4.84
N PRO A 165 -4.08 7.15 5.27
CA PRO A 165 -5.01 7.85 4.38
C PRO A 165 -4.35 9.01 3.65
N LEU A 166 -5.04 9.57 2.66
CA LEU A 166 -4.62 10.79 1.94
C LEU A 166 -4.38 11.98 2.87
N ASP A 167 -5.01 11.99 4.04
CA ASP A 167 -4.84 13.01 5.09
C ASP A 167 -3.37 13.23 5.45
N THR A 168 -2.58 12.15 5.52
CA THR A 168 -1.15 12.21 5.88
C THR A 168 -0.28 12.84 4.81
N THR A 169 -0.71 12.84 3.55
CA THR A 169 0.10 13.29 2.41
C THR A 169 -0.48 14.49 1.69
N SER A 170 -1.71 14.89 2.01
CA SER A 170 -2.41 15.98 1.33
C SER A 170 -1.71 17.34 1.41
N SER A 171 -0.94 17.59 2.47
CA SER A 171 -0.16 18.82 2.67
C SER A 171 1.27 18.74 2.11
N PHE A 172 1.71 17.55 1.71
CA PHE A 172 3.08 17.35 1.23
C PHE A 172 3.24 17.85 -0.22
N ARG A 173 4.38 18.48 -0.48
CA ARG A 173 4.75 18.92 -1.84
C ARG A 173 6.21 18.60 -2.09
N LEU A 174 6.48 17.94 -3.20
CA LEU A 174 7.85 17.74 -3.68
C LEU A 174 8.41 19.05 -4.22
N LYS A 175 9.71 19.25 -4.00
CA LYS A 175 10.45 20.34 -4.65
C LYS A 175 10.66 19.97 -6.13
N GLU A 176 10.73 20.95 -7.02
CA GLU A 176 10.88 20.75 -8.47
C GLU A 176 12.10 19.86 -8.81
N ALA A 177 13.23 20.08 -8.13
CA ALA A 177 14.43 19.24 -8.30
C ALA A 177 14.18 17.76 -7.93
N GLN A 178 13.39 17.50 -6.87
CA GLN A 178 13.02 16.15 -6.46
C GLN A 178 12.10 15.50 -7.50
N VAL A 179 11.13 16.24 -8.04
CA VAL A 179 10.23 15.77 -9.10
C VAL A 179 11.03 15.35 -10.33
N HIS A 180 12.00 16.19 -10.75
CA HIS A 180 12.85 15.89 -11.91
C HIS A 180 13.69 14.62 -11.70
N THR A 181 14.37 14.50 -10.55
CA THR A 181 15.23 13.33 -10.26
C THR A 181 14.40 12.04 -10.16
N LEU A 182 13.24 12.09 -9.51
CA LEU A 182 12.29 10.95 -9.45
C LEU A 182 11.78 10.57 -10.83
N GLY A 183 11.47 11.55 -11.66
CA GLY A 183 11.06 11.32 -13.05
C GLY A 183 12.14 10.59 -13.85
N SER A 184 13.38 11.02 -13.72
CA SER A 184 14.53 10.36 -14.37
C SER A 184 14.73 8.93 -13.88
N LEU A 185 14.64 8.70 -12.58
CA LEU A 185 14.71 7.35 -11.99
C LEU A 185 13.55 6.48 -12.47
N ALA A 186 12.32 7.00 -12.44
CA ALA A 186 11.14 6.28 -12.90
C ALA A 186 11.24 5.87 -14.38
N GLN A 187 11.83 6.71 -15.22
CA GLN A 187 12.11 6.36 -16.62
C GLN A 187 13.20 5.28 -16.73
N ALA A 188 14.27 5.40 -15.94
CA ALA A 188 15.38 4.44 -15.95
C ALA A 188 14.93 3.02 -15.57
N VAL A 189 13.98 2.91 -14.65
CA VAL A 189 13.44 1.62 -14.17
C VAL A 189 12.15 1.18 -14.91
N GLY A 190 11.75 1.88 -15.97
CA GLY A 190 10.60 1.48 -16.79
C GLY A 190 9.22 1.78 -16.22
N LEU A 191 9.13 2.57 -15.15
CA LEU A 191 7.86 2.98 -14.56
C LEU A 191 7.11 4.04 -15.38
N ILE A 192 7.82 4.77 -16.24
CA ILE A 192 7.28 5.79 -17.14
C ILE A 192 7.85 5.56 -18.53
N ASP A 193 7.01 5.67 -19.55
CA ASP A 193 7.44 5.65 -20.94
C ASP A 193 8.23 6.93 -21.26
N ARG A 194 9.37 6.77 -21.95
CA ARG A 194 10.22 7.87 -22.43
C ARG A 194 9.54 8.83 -23.38
N THR A 195 8.43 8.42 -23.98
CA THR A 195 7.68 9.20 -24.98
C THR A 195 6.61 10.11 -24.36
N THR A 196 6.20 9.84 -23.13
CA THR A 196 5.22 10.68 -22.42
C THR A 196 5.93 11.91 -21.82
N LYS A 197 5.41 13.10 -22.10
CA LYS A 197 5.84 14.33 -21.40
C LYS A 197 5.48 14.19 -19.92
N SER A 198 6.40 13.58 -19.17
CA SER A 198 6.20 13.10 -17.80
C SER A 198 5.98 14.19 -16.77
N ASP A 199 6.30 15.45 -17.10
CA ASP A 199 6.21 16.56 -16.15
C ASP A 199 4.79 16.84 -15.65
N VAL A 200 3.76 16.47 -16.43
CA VAL A 200 2.36 16.68 -16.07
C VAL A 200 1.81 15.57 -15.17
N GLN A 201 2.28 14.32 -15.33
CA GLN A 201 1.81 13.19 -14.52
C GLN A 201 2.49 13.11 -13.14
N PHE A 202 3.70 13.65 -13.01
CA PHE A 202 4.38 13.81 -11.73
C PHE A 202 3.84 14.98 -10.90
N ALA A 203 3.13 15.92 -11.51
CA ALA A 203 2.48 17.01 -10.78
C ALA A 203 1.41 16.53 -9.77
N ASP A 204 0.92 15.28 -9.91
CA ASP A 204 0.14 14.60 -8.88
C ASP A 204 1.05 13.97 -7.80
N SER A 205 2.04 14.76 -7.37
CA SER A 205 3.09 14.38 -6.42
C SER A 205 2.58 13.84 -5.08
N ALA A 206 1.36 14.22 -4.68
CA ALA A 206 0.71 13.69 -3.48
C ALA A 206 0.49 12.17 -3.56
N ARG A 207 0.10 11.63 -4.72
CA ARG A 207 -0.11 10.19 -4.93
C ARG A 207 1.18 9.38 -4.87
N ALA A 208 2.28 9.92 -5.45
CA ALA A 208 3.57 9.25 -5.39
C ALA A 208 4.05 9.11 -3.94
N LEU A 209 3.86 10.15 -3.14
CA LEU A 209 4.25 10.16 -1.73
C LEU A 209 3.38 9.28 -0.83
N HIS A 210 2.13 9.05 -1.20
CA HIS A 210 1.21 8.24 -0.41
C HIS A 210 1.76 6.80 -0.24
N ALA A 211 2.26 6.19 -1.31
CA ALA A 211 2.88 4.86 -1.24
C ALA A 211 4.17 4.87 -0.38
N TRP A 212 4.90 5.97 -0.40
CA TRP A 212 6.13 6.09 0.39
C TRP A 212 5.86 6.26 1.88
N VAL A 213 4.85 7.03 2.24
CA VAL A 213 4.43 7.15 3.64
C VAL A 213 3.92 5.80 4.16
N ALA A 214 3.20 5.04 3.34
CA ALA A 214 2.78 3.69 3.72
C ALA A 214 3.99 2.73 3.86
N MET A 215 4.98 2.80 2.98
CA MET A 215 6.22 2.01 3.14
C MET A 215 6.99 2.43 4.40
N LEU A 216 7.11 3.73 4.66
CA LEU A 216 7.75 4.23 5.88
C LEU A 216 7.01 3.79 7.14
N ALA A 217 5.67 3.76 7.13
CA ALA A 217 4.85 3.24 8.23
C ALA A 217 5.09 1.74 8.48
N ALA A 218 5.48 0.99 7.46
CA ALA A 218 5.84 -0.42 7.61
C ALA A 218 7.23 -0.61 8.20
N LEU A 219 8.20 0.21 7.78
CA LEU A 219 9.61 0.04 8.13
C LEU A 219 10.03 0.80 9.40
N SER A 220 9.42 1.95 9.66
CA SER A 220 9.75 2.84 10.78
C SER A 220 8.49 3.37 11.45
N PRO A 221 7.69 2.48 12.07
CA PRO A 221 6.40 2.86 12.66
C PRO A 221 6.52 3.89 13.78
N GLU A 222 7.68 3.95 14.44
CA GLU A 222 7.99 4.94 15.49
C GLU A 222 8.07 6.38 14.96
N LYS A 223 8.18 6.54 13.63
CA LYS A 223 8.16 7.84 12.95
C LYS A 223 6.76 8.32 12.56
N MET A 224 5.76 7.51 12.88
CA MET A 224 4.37 7.77 12.60
C MET A 224 3.62 8.08 13.90
N ARG A 225 2.77 9.10 13.87
CA ARG A 225 1.75 9.29 14.89
C ARG A 225 0.45 8.66 14.40
N THR A 226 -0.05 7.70 15.16
CA THR A 226 -1.33 7.05 14.88
C THR A 226 -2.38 7.42 15.93
N GLU A 227 -3.64 7.51 15.50
CA GLU A 227 -4.80 7.67 16.37
C GLU A 227 -5.75 6.48 16.16
N GLN A 228 -6.37 6.02 17.25
CA GLN A 228 -7.44 5.03 17.14
C GLN A 228 -8.74 5.73 16.75
N MET A 229 -9.32 5.31 15.64
CA MET A 229 -10.59 5.84 15.14
C MET A 229 -11.55 4.69 14.86
N LYS A 230 -12.84 4.92 15.10
CA LYS A 230 -13.87 3.99 14.63
C LYS A 230 -14.20 4.30 13.18
N LEU A 231 -13.86 3.34 12.31
CA LEU A 231 -14.00 3.48 10.86
C LEU A 231 -15.07 2.53 10.31
N SER A 232 -15.76 3.00 9.29
CA SER A 232 -16.67 2.22 8.44
C SER A 232 -16.42 2.61 6.98
N VAL A 233 -16.80 1.73 6.04
CA VAL A 233 -16.75 2.01 4.60
C VAL A 233 -18.16 2.13 4.07
N GLU A 234 -18.44 3.16 3.28
CA GLU A 234 -19.72 3.30 2.58
C GLU A 234 -19.76 2.42 1.32
N CYS A 235 -20.63 1.44 1.31
CA CYS A 235 -20.74 0.47 0.22
C CYS A 235 -22.00 0.64 -0.66
N LYS A 236 -23.00 1.40 -0.21
CA LYS A 236 -24.35 1.38 -0.82
C LYS A 236 -24.69 2.63 -1.64
N SER A 237 -24.24 3.79 -1.17
CA SER A 237 -24.59 5.06 -1.81
C SER A 237 -23.76 5.29 -3.07
N GLU A 238 -24.39 5.62 -4.19
CA GLU A 238 -23.69 5.96 -5.42
C GLU A 238 -22.77 7.17 -5.27
N LEU A 239 -23.15 8.15 -4.44
CA LEU A 239 -22.38 9.40 -4.27
C LEU A 239 -21.19 9.25 -3.33
N SER A 240 -21.25 8.31 -2.39
CA SER A 240 -20.25 8.16 -1.32
C SER A 240 -19.61 6.76 -1.27
N ARG A 241 -19.86 5.93 -2.27
CA ARG A 241 -19.28 4.59 -2.36
C ARG A 241 -17.76 4.64 -2.23
N GLY A 242 -17.20 3.82 -1.33
CA GLY A 242 -15.78 3.78 -1.04
C GLY A 242 -15.28 4.86 -0.07
N ALA A 243 -16.15 5.76 0.41
CA ALA A 243 -15.76 6.72 1.43
C ALA A 243 -15.47 6.04 2.77
N ILE A 244 -14.39 6.45 3.42
CA ILE A 244 -14.10 6.07 4.80
C ILE A 244 -14.87 7.03 5.73
N LEU A 245 -15.74 6.47 6.55
CA LEU A 245 -16.53 7.19 7.53
C LEU A 245 -15.91 7.01 8.91
N ALA A 246 -15.32 8.06 9.45
CA ALA A 246 -14.79 8.06 10.82
C ALA A 246 -15.83 8.64 11.77
N ASP A 247 -16.11 7.93 12.86
CA ASP A 247 -16.97 8.43 13.95
C ASP A 247 -16.17 9.37 14.84
N LEU A 248 -16.19 10.66 14.51
CA LEU A 248 -15.44 11.72 15.20
C LEU A 248 -16.24 12.38 16.34
N ARG A 249 -17.36 11.80 16.76
CA ARG A 249 -18.13 12.31 17.90
C ARG A 249 -17.35 12.12 19.21
N ALA A 250 -17.70 12.90 20.22
CA ALA A 250 -17.05 12.81 21.55
C ALA A 250 -17.15 11.39 22.18
N LYS A 251 -18.14 10.61 21.80
CA LYS A 251 -18.33 9.21 22.21
C LYS A 251 -18.55 8.36 20.95
N PRO A 252 -17.50 7.94 20.28
CA PRO A 252 -17.61 7.13 19.06
C PRO A 252 -18.24 5.77 19.37
N SER A 253 -19.20 5.35 18.56
CA SER A 253 -19.93 4.09 18.76
C SER A 253 -20.15 3.30 17.48
N VAL A 254 -19.88 3.88 16.30
CA VAL A 254 -20.09 3.29 14.98
C VAL A 254 -18.78 3.02 14.29
N GLY A 255 -18.61 1.82 13.75
CA GLY A 255 -17.39 1.39 13.05
C GLY A 255 -16.47 0.51 13.91
N THR A 256 -15.37 0.10 13.32
CA THR A 256 -14.34 -0.74 13.94
C THR A 256 -13.14 0.11 14.37
N ASP A 257 -12.60 -0.16 15.57
CA ASP A 257 -11.39 0.51 16.05
C ASP A 257 -10.22 0.17 15.12
N THR A 258 -9.65 1.19 14.52
CA THR A 258 -8.58 1.08 13.53
C THR A 258 -7.50 2.11 13.84
N ALA A 259 -6.24 1.70 13.82
CA ALA A 259 -5.13 2.64 13.89
C ALA A 259 -5.02 3.42 12.58
N VAL A 260 -5.09 4.74 12.65
CA VAL A 260 -4.99 5.65 11.50
C VAL A 260 -3.74 6.48 11.64
N CYS A 261 -2.89 6.47 10.62
CA CYS A 261 -1.75 7.38 10.55
C CYS A 261 -2.28 8.81 10.34
N VAL A 262 -1.99 9.70 11.27
CA VAL A 262 -2.45 11.09 11.22
C VAL A 262 -1.32 12.08 10.97
N GLU A 263 -0.08 11.65 11.20
CA GLU A 263 1.10 12.48 11.00
C GLU A 263 2.34 11.61 10.74
N VAL A 264 3.24 12.10 9.91
CA VAL A 264 4.54 11.53 9.63
C VAL A 264 5.62 12.57 9.89
N GLU A 265 6.75 12.17 10.47
CA GLU A 265 7.91 13.05 10.57
C GLU A 265 8.43 13.39 9.17
N MET A 266 8.20 14.62 8.73
CA MET A 266 8.51 15.08 7.37
C MET A 266 9.99 14.92 7.01
N ALA A 267 10.90 15.16 7.97
CA ALA A 267 12.33 14.96 7.76
C ALA A 267 12.68 13.49 7.45
N GLU A 268 11.93 12.54 7.98
CA GLU A 268 12.10 11.13 7.68
C GLU A 268 11.57 10.78 6.28
N ALA A 269 10.41 11.33 5.91
CA ALA A 269 9.88 11.17 4.55
C ALA A 269 10.85 11.76 3.50
N GLU A 270 11.48 12.90 3.79
CA GLU A 270 12.50 13.51 2.92
C GLU A 270 13.80 12.67 2.87
N ARG A 271 14.26 12.11 4.00
CA ARG A 271 15.43 11.21 4.04
C ARG A 271 15.16 9.91 3.28
N PHE A 272 13.99 9.34 3.45
CA PHE A 272 13.56 8.16 2.72
C PHE A 272 13.61 8.42 1.21
N LEU A 273 13.06 9.54 0.77
CA LEU A 273 13.12 10.01 -0.61
C LEU A 273 14.57 10.14 -1.09
N GLN A 274 15.42 10.82 -0.31
CA GLN A 274 16.83 11.01 -0.67
C GLN A 274 17.56 9.68 -0.82
N THR A 275 17.31 8.72 0.06
CA THR A 275 17.90 7.37 -0.02
C THR A 275 17.54 6.68 -1.33
N VAL A 276 16.27 6.78 -1.77
CA VAL A 276 15.83 6.22 -3.07
C VAL A 276 16.58 6.90 -4.23
N LEU A 277 16.75 8.22 -4.17
CA LEU A 277 17.45 9.00 -5.19
C LEU A 277 18.94 8.65 -5.25
N ASP A 278 19.60 8.54 -4.09
CA ASP A 278 21.03 8.23 -4.00
C ASP A 278 21.31 6.78 -4.43
N GLN A 279 20.43 5.85 -4.13
CA GLN A 279 20.53 4.46 -4.58
C GLN A 279 20.16 4.28 -6.05
N GLY A 280 19.45 5.24 -6.62
CA GLY A 280 19.03 5.24 -8.02
C GLY A 280 20.19 5.39 -9.01
N GLY A 281 21.38 5.87 -8.56
CA GLY A 281 22.67 5.95 -9.30
C GLY A 281 22.54 5.97 -10.82
N VAL A 282 21.94 7.02 -11.43
CA VAL A 282 21.97 7.28 -12.88
C VAL A 282 22.92 8.42 -13.14
#